data_041de88471b1f26c8d57d4780bbc0aaa
#
_entry.id   041de88471b1f26c8d57d4780bbc0aaa
#
_cell.length_a   1.000
_cell.length_b   1.000
_cell.length_c   1.000
_cell.angle_alpha   90.00
_cell.angle_beta   90.00
_cell.angle_gamma   90.00
#
_symmetry.space_group_name_H-M   'P 1'
#
loop_
_entity.id
_entity.type
_entity.pdbx_description
1 polymer ?
#
loop_
_entity_poly.entity_id
_entity_poly.type
_entity_poly.pdbx_seq_one_letter_code
_entity_poly.pdbx_strand_id
1 'polypeptide(L)'
;MKKATIMNIIVTLHSMCEDGGATLRKGEPVQYAAGYQVGLRGKKTRNIEIALDTILKWGGNAGLWRHHGFWYIDESVHIDTLSEAMELGRKYNQLSIYDWATGECLPVK
;
A
#
# COMPACT_ATOMS: atom_id res chain seq x y z
N MET A 1 -12.39 -13.40 8.09
CA MET A 1 -11.17 -13.50 7.27
C MET A 1 -10.53 -14.85 7.49
N LYS A 2 -10.00 -15.45 6.43
CA LYS A 2 -9.39 -16.78 6.52
C LYS A 2 -8.09 -16.75 7.34
N LYS A 3 -7.83 -17.79 8.10
CA LYS A 3 -6.59 -17.97 8.86
C LYS A 3 -5.34 -17.82 8.00
N ALA A 4 -5.37 -18.39 6.78
CA ALA A 4 -4.25 -18.31 5.84
C ALA A 4 -3.93 -16.87 5.45
N THR A 5 -4.94 -16.01 5.25
CA THR A 5 -4.74 -14.59 4.93
C THR A 5 -4.06 -13.87 6.08
N ILE A 6 -4.50 -14.09 7.31
CA ILE A 6 -3.91 -13.47 8.51
C ILE A 6 -2.45 -13.93 8.66
N MET A 7 -2.17 -15.22 8.49
CA MET A 7 -0.81 -15.74 8.57
C MET A 7 0.11 -15.17 7.50
N ASN A 8 -0.39 -15.01 6.28
CA ASN A 8 0.39 -14.41 5.19
C ASN A 8 0.78 -12.96 5.52
N ILE A 9 -0.14 -12.19 6.07
CA ILE A 9 0.15 -10.81 6.48
C ILE A 9 1.20 -10.79 7.58
N ILE A 10 1.07 -11.63 8.60
CA ILE A 10 2.02 -11.71 9.70
C ILE A 10 3.41 -12.09 9.20
N VAL A 11 3.50 -13.10 8.34
CA VAL A 11 4.77 -13.54 7.75
C VAL A 11 5.40 -12.41 6.95
N THR A 12 4.60 -11.70 6.14
CA THR A 12 5.09 -10.55 5.37
C THR A 12 5.66 -9.48 6.28
N LEU A 13 4.93 -9.09 7.33
CA LEU A 13 5.37 -8.06 8.27
C LEU A 13 6.68 -8.45 8.97
N HIS A 14 6.80 -9.70 9.42
CA HIS A 14 8.01 -10.17 10.10
C HIS A 14 9.21 -10.29 9.17
N SER A 15 8.99 -10.61 7.90
CA SER A 15 10.07 -10.83 6.94
C SER A 15 10.62 -9.54 6.31
N MET A 16 9.96 -8.39 6.54
CA MET A 16 10.37 -7.14 5.93
C MET A 16 11.70 -6.63 6.51
N CYS A 17 12.66 -6.43 5.62
CA CYS A 17 13.96 -5.82 5.95
C CYS A 17 13.83 -4.29 6.01
N GLU A 18 14.83 -3.63 6.59
CA GLU A 18 14.94 -2.17 6.57
C GLU A 18 14.85 -1.68 5.11
N ASP A 19 14.00 -0.68 4.86
CA ASP A 19 13.67 -0.15 3.54
C ASP A 19 13.02 -1.14 2.57
N GLY A 20 12.62 -2.31 3.04
CA GLY A 20 11.83 -3.24 2.25
C GLY A 20 10.38 -2.80 2.15
N GLY A 21 9.75 -3.11 1.02
CA GLY A 21 8.36 -2.77 0.77
C GLY A 21 7.57 -3.92 0.17
N ALA A 22 6.27 -3.81 0.24
CA ALA A 22 5.34 -4.78 -0.35
C ALA A 22 3.99 -4.10 -0.58
N THR A 23 3.23 -4.61 -1.53
CA THR A 23 1.83 -4.22 -1.72
C THR A 23 0.98 -5.46 -1.60
N LEU A 24 -0.01 -5.43 -0.73
CA LEU A 24 -0.90 -6.56 -0.46
C LEU A 24 -2.33 -6.20 -0.78
N ARG A 25 -3.07 -7.18 -1.28
CA ARG A 25 -4.52 -7.11 -1.38
C ARG A 25 -5.08 -8.40 -0.80
N LYS A 26 -5.91 -8.26 0.23
CA LYS A 26 -6.47 -9.40 0.98
C LYS A 26 -5.38 -10.39 1.44
N GLY A 27 -4.23 -9.83 1.87
CA GLY A 27 -3.11 -10.62 2.37
C GLY A 27 -2.22 -11.25 1.31
N GLU A 28 -2.50 -11.02 0.03
CA GLU A 28 -1.69 -11.57 -1.07
C GLU A 28 -0.88 -10.46 -1.74
N PRO A 29 0.38 -10.72 -2.11
CA PRO A 29 1.15 -9.76 -2.89
C PRO A 29 0.48 -9.45 -4.21
N VAL A 30 0.48 -8.17 -4.59
CA VAL A 30 -0.07 -7.75 -5.88
C VAL A 30 0.97 -7.00 -6.69
N GLN A 31 0.88 -7.17 -8.00
CA GLN A 31 1.67 -6.43 -8.97
C GLN A 31 0.82 -6.25 -10.23
N TYR A 32 0.65 -5.00 -10.64
CA TYR A 32 -0.14 -4.69 -11.83
C TYR A 32 0.79 -4.41 -13.00
N ALA A 33 0.36 -4.80 -14.21
CA ALA A 33 1.12 -4.56 -15.45
C ALA A 33 0.98 -3.11 -15.94
N ALA A 34 -0.12 -2.46 -15.59
CA ALA A 34 -0.42 -1.09 -16.03
C ALA A 34 -1.36 -0.42 -15.03
N GLY A 35 -1.69 0.84 -15.27
CA GLY A 35 -2.54 1.63 -14.40
C GLY A 35 -1.74 2.36 -13.33
N TYR A 36 -2.45 2.93 -12.37
CA TYR A 36 -1.87 3.84 -11.38
C TYR A 36 -2.30 3.46 -9.98
N GLN A 37 -1.38 3.57 -9.04
CA GLN A 37 -1.68 3.36 -7.63
C GLN A 37 -1.78 4.71 -6.94
N VAL A 38 -2.91 4.96 -6.28
CA VAL A 38 -3.19 6.23 -5.61
C VAL A 38 -3.37 5.97 -4.12
N GLY A 39 -2.56 6.64 -3.31
CA GLY A 39 -2.67 6.57 -1.86
C GLY A 39 -3.90 7.34 -1.36
N LEU A 40 -4.56 6.80 -0.36
CA LEU A 40 -5.72 7.44 0.27
C LEU A 40 -5.38 7.92 1.68
N ARG A 41 -4.75 7.08 2.47
CA ARG A 41 -4.35 7.40 3.85
C ARG A 41 -3.21 6.50 4.29
N GLY A 42 -2.50 6.93 5.33
CA GLY A 42 -1.38 6.17 5.85
C GLY A 42 -1.37 6.12 7.37
N LYS A 43 -0.63 5.14 7.89
CA LYS A 43 -0.40 4.97 9.32
C LYS A 43 0.99 4.39 9.52
N LYS A 44 1.70 4.82 10.58
CA LYS A 44 2.95 4.19 10.96
C LYS A 44 2.86 3.65 12.39
N THR A 45 3.49 2.49 12.63
CA THR A 45 3.51 1.86 13.94
C THR A 45 4.71 0.95 14.10
N ARG A 46 5.18 0.78 15.33
CA ARG A 46 6.17 -0.24 15.68
C ARG A 46 5.53 -1.53 16.18
N ASN A 47 4.23 -1.50 16.41
CA ASN A 47 3.49 -2.63 16.97
C ASN A 47 2.87 -3.48 15.85
N ILE A 48 3.29 -4.74 15.76
CA ILE A 48 2.83 -5.65 14.71
C ILE A 48 1.33 -5.92 14.78
N GLU A 49 0.76 -5.95 15.96
CA GLU A 49 -0.69 -6.17 16.12
C GLU A 49 -1.48 -5.00 15.56
N ILE A 50 -1.01 -3.78 15.79
CA ILE A 50 -1.63 -2.58 15.22
C ILE A 50 -1.49 -2.58 13.70
N ALA A 51 -0.32 -2.95 13.19
CA ALA A 51 -0.08 -3.05 11.74
C ALA A 51 -1.05 -4.06 11.11
N LEU A 52 -1.15 -5.25 11.69
CA LEU A 52 -2.05 -6.30 11.20
C LEU A 52 -3.50 -5.82 11.22
N ASP A 53 -3.95 -5.25 12.34
CA ASP A 53 -5.32 -4.75 12.48
C ASP A 53 -5.65 -3.68 11.45
N THR A 54 -4.71 -2.77 11.20
CA THR A 54 -4.85 -1.70 10.20
C THR A 54 -5.05 -2.28 8.80
N ILE A 55 -4.18 -3.23 8.41
CA ILE A 55 -4.28 -3.90 7.11
C ILE A 55 -5.63 -4.61 6.95
N LEU A 56 -6.09 -5.29 8.00
CA LEU A 56 -7.36 -6.02 7.97
C LEU A 56 -8.58 -5.11 7.88
N LYS A 57 -8.51 -3.93 8.47
CA LYS A 57 -9.61 -2.96 8.43
C LYS A 57 -9.76 -2.29 7.06
N TRP A 58 -8.65 -2.08 6.37
CA TRP A 58 -8.67 -1.41 5.08
C TRP A 58 -8.97 -2.41 3.97
N GLY A 59 -10.06 -2.21 3.26
CA GLY A 59 -10.52 -3.17 2.25
C GLY A 59 -9.85 -3.07 0.89
N GLY A 60 -8.95 -2.10 0.70
CA GLY A 60 -8.22 -1.91 -0.54
C GLY A 60 -6.83 -2.55 -0.53
N ASN A 61 -5.95 -2.07 -1.38
CA ASN A 61 -4.55 -2.47 -1.37
C ASN A 61 -3.84 -1.81 -0.19
N ALA A 62 -2.98 -2.56 0.49
CA ALA A 62 -2.12 -2.04 1.55
C ALA A 62 -0.68 -1.97 1.03
N GLY A 63 -0.14 -0.77 0.91
CA GLY A 63 1.27 -0.55 0.68
C GLY A 63 2.02 -0.61 1.99
N LEU A 64 3.12 -1.34 2.03
CA LEU A 64 3.92 -1.53 3.23
C LEU A 64 5.35 -1.08 2.99
N TRP A 65 5.93 -0.40 3.96
CA TRP A 65 7.34 -0.01 3.96
C TRP A 65 7.89 -0.11 5.37
N ARG A 66 9.05 -0.75 5.53
CA ARG A 66 9.74 -0.90 6.81
C ARG A 66 10.88 0.11 6.88
N HIS A 67 10.84 1.04 7.84
CA HIS A 67 11.86 2.07 7.96
C HIS A 67 12.05 2.50 9.41
N HIS A 68 13.29 2.53 9.88
CA HIS A 68 13.66 2.93 11.26
C HIS A 68 12.84 2.22 12.35
N GLY A 69 12.54 0.93 12.14
CA GLY A 69 11.78 0.15 13.11
C GLY A 69 10.28 0.34 13.04
N PHE A 70 9.78 1.18 12.12
CA PHE A 70 8.36 1.35 11.88
C PHE A 70 7.88 0.56 10.68
N TRP A 71 6.64 0.09 10.73
CA TRP A 71 5.89 -0.26 9.52
C TRP A 71 5.08 0.96 9.11
N TYR A 72 5.29 1.41 7.87
CA TYR A 72 4.46 2.42 7.23
C TYR A 72 3.44 1.69 6.39
N ILE A 73 2.16 1.95 6.65
CA ILE A 73 1.05 1.26 5.99
C ILE A 73 0.21 2.30 5.28
N ASP A 74 0.08 2.15 3.96
CA ASP A 74 -0.71 3.07 3.15
C ASP A 74 -1.88 2.31 2.53
N GLU A 75 -3.09 2.80 2.75
CA GLU A 75 -4.25 2.34 1.99
C GLU A 75 -4.22 3.01 0.62
N SER A 76 -4.35 2.20 -0.43
CA SER A 76 -4.30 2.71 -1.79
C SER A 76 -5.28 1.98 -2.69
N VAL A 77 -5.53 2.57 -3.88
CA VAL A 77 -6.41 1.96 -4.89
C VAL A 77 -5.71 1.96 -6.23
N HIS A 78 -6.05 0.98 -7.06
CA HIS A 78 -5.58 0.87 -8.44
C HIS A 78 -6.60 1.53 -9.36
N ILE A 79 -6.13 2.50 -10.15
CA ILE A 79 -6.96 3.28 -11.09
C ILE A 79 -6.41 3.11 -12.49
N ASP A 80 -7.26 2.79 -13.46
CA ASP A 80 -6.82 2.46 -14.82
C ASP A 80 -6.41 3.68 -15.64
N THR A 81 -7.01 4.83 -15.43
CA THR A 81 -6.77 6.02 -16.25
C THR A 81 -6.00 7.10 -15.51
N LEU A 82 -5.13 7.80 -16.22
CA LEU A 82 -4.32 8.89 -15.65
C LEU A 82 -5.19 10.03 -15.12
N SER A 83 -6.22 10.42 -15.86
CA SER A 83 -7.08 11.54 -15.45
C SER A 83 -7.80 11.28 -14.13
N GLU A 84 -8.36 10.07 -13.98
CA GLU A 84 -9.02 9.67 -12.74
C GLU A 84 -8.03 9.54 -11.59
N ALA A 85 -6.84 8.99 -11.85
CA ALA A 85 -5.80 8.85 -10.84
C ALA A 85 -5.32 10.21 -10.34
N MET A 86 -5.11 11.17 -11.24
CA MET A 86 -4.71 12.53 -10.87
C MET A 86 -5.81 13.25 -10.06
N GLU A 87 -7.07 13.09 -10.46
CA GLU A 87 -8.20 13.67 -9.75
C GLU A 87 -8.28 13.12 -8.32
N LEU A 88 -8.15 11.81 -8.16
CA LEU A 88 -8.17 11.16 -6.85
C LEU A 88 -6.96 11.57 -6.00
N GLY A 89 -5.79 11.67 -6.62
CA GLY A 89 -4.57 12.14 -5.95
C GLY A 89 -4.75 13.55 -5.39
N ARG A 90 -5.34 14.45 -6.16
CA ARG A 90 -5.66 15.82 -5.69
C ARG A 90 -6.64 15.78 -4.53
N LYS A 91 -7.70 14.97 -4.62
CA LYS A 91 -8.72 14.85 -3.57
C LYS A 91 -8.13 14.43 -2.23
N TYR A 92 -7.16 13.53 -2.25
CA TYR A 92 -6.52 13.01 -1.04
C TYR A 92 -5.17 13.68 -0.73
N ASN A 93 -4.87 14.80 -1.38
CA ASN A 93 -3.66 15.60 -1.15
C ASN A 93 -2.36 14.80 -1.29
N GLN A 94 -2.32 13.91 -2.26
CA GLN A 94 -1.14 13.11 -2.53
C GLN A 94 -0.11 13.93 -3.33
N LEU A 95 1.17 13.76 -3.01
CA LEU A 95 2.26 14.42 -3.75
C LEU A 95 2.49 13.77 -5.10
N SER A 96 2.28 12.46 -5.18
CA SER A 96 2.48 11.69 -6.39
C SER A 96 1.55 10.48 -6.45
N ILE A 97 1.44 9.92 -7.65
CA ILE A 97 0.80 8.62 -7.90
C ILE A 97 1.84 7.70 -8.53
N TYR A 98 1.67 6.40 -8.38
CA TYR A 98 2.61 5.42 -8.92
C TYR A 98 2.09 4.86 -10.24
N ASP A 99 2.95 4.89 -11.29
CA ASP A 99 2.66 4.32 -12.61
C ASP A 99 3.22 2.90 -12.67
N TRP A 100 2.34 1.91 -12.71
CA TRP A 100 2.75 0.50 -12.73
C TRP A 100 3.47 0.10 -14.01
N ALA A 101 3.13 0.72 -15.15
CA ALA A 101 3.74 0.38 -16.45
C ALA A 101 5.21 0.79 -16.51
N THR A 102 5.57 1.92 -15.91
CA THR A 102 6.93 2.48 -15.97
C THR A 102 7.73 2.31 -14.69
N GLY A 103 7.06 2.07 -13.57
CA GLY A 103 7.69 2.04 -12.25
C GLY A 103 8.03 3.43 -11.71
N GLU A 104 7.47 4.47 -12.29
CA GLU A 104 7.76 5.86 -11.91
C GLU A 104 6.66 6.46 -11.05
N CYS A 105 7.05 7.39 -10.16
CA CYS A 105 6.10 8.22 -9.45
C CYS A 105 5.85 9.49 -10.26
N LEU A 106 4.58 9.78 -10.51
CA LEU A 106 4.17 10.97 -11.26
C LEU A 106 3.66 12.04 -10.29
N PRO A 107 4.17 13.28 -10.36
CA PRO A 107 3.68 14.35 -9.49
C PRO A 107 2.20 14.62 -9.73
N VAL A 108 1.46 14.81 -8.66
CA VAL A 108 0.05 15.21 -8.72
C VAL A 108 0.02 16.73 -8.93
N LYS A 109 -0.67 17.15 -9.97
CA LYS A 109 -0.76 18.58 -10.35
C LYS A 109 -2.12 19.17 -10.05
#